data_1eea2cd0d50c4eaa5251c417c0256c3a
#
_entry.id   1eea2cd0d50c4eaa5251c417c0256c3a
#
_cell.length_a   1.000
_cell.length_b   1.000
_cell.length_c   1.000
_cell.angle_alpha   90.00
_cell.angle_beta   90.00
_cell.angle_gamma   90.00
#
_symmetry.space_group_name_H-M   'P 1'
#
loop_
_entity.id
_entity.type
_entity.pdbx_description
1 polymer ?
#
loop_
_entity_poly.entity_id
_entity_poly.type
_entity_poly.pdbx_seq_one_letter_code
_entity_poly.pdbx_strand_id
1 'polypeptide(L)'
;MPTIQQLVRKGRGTKPAKDKTPALKGAPQRRGVCTRVFTHTPKKPNSALRKVARVRLTSGMEVTAYIPGEGHNLQEHSIVLVRGGRVKDLPGVRYKIIRGTLDTSGVRDRKQARSRYGAKKPS
;
A
#
# COMPACT_ATOMS: atom_id res chain seq x y z
N MET A 1 -0.33 25.93 31.92
CA MET A 1 0.37 24.84 32.58
C MET A 1 -0.55 24.24 33.66
N PRO A 2 -0.84 22.95 33.59
CA PRO A 2 -1.75 22.34 34.56
C PRO A 2 -1.10 22.22 35.96
N THR A 3 -1.94 22.35 36.99
CA THR A 3 -1.48 22.18 38.35
C THR A 3 -1.40 20.69 38.70
N ILE A 4 -0.71 20.37 39.80
CA ILE A 4 -0.57 18.98 40.25
C ILE A 4 -1.95 18.38 40.54
N GLN A 5 -2.88 19.16 41.13
CA GLN A 5 -4.23 18.68 41.39
C GLN A 5 -5.00 18.35 40.13
N GLN A 6 -4.80 19.11 39.05
CA GLN A 6 -5.43 18.83 37.77
C GLN A 6 -4.90 17.54 37.18
N LEU A 7 -3.61 17.30 37.28
CA LEU A 7 -2.99 16.05 36.78
C LEU A 7 -3.45 14.82 37.58
N VAL A 8 -3.62 14.97 38.89
CA VAL A 8 -4.13 13.88 39.74
C VAL A 8 -5.58 13.56 39.39
N ARG A 9 -6.40 14.59 39.15
CA ARG A 9 -7.84 14.46 38.91
C ARG A 9 -8.13 13.88 37.52
N LYS A 10 -7.45 14.37 36.49
CA LYS A 10 -7.72 14.01 35.09
C LYS A 10 -6.69 13.02 34.51
N GLY A 11 -5.51 12.93 35.13
CA GLY A 11 -4.42 12.13 34.61
C GLY A 11 -3.89 12.64 33.28
N ARG A 12 -2.92 11.95 32.74
CA ARG A 12 -2.39 12.23 31.40
C ARG A 12 -3.06 11.29 30.42
N GLY A 13 -3.81 11.84 29.49
CA GLY A 13 -4.42 11.04 28.45
C GLY A 13 -3.39 10.54 27.45
N THR A 14 -3.53 9.28 27.03
CA THR A 14 -2.71 8.75 25.96
C THR A 14 -3.25 9.26 24.63
N LYS A 15 -2.36 9.85 23.83
CA LYS A 15 -2.76 10.36 22.52
C LYS A 15 -3.06 9.16 21.62
N PRO A 16 -4.25 9.07 21.01
CA PRO A 16 -4.54 7.94 20.14
C PRO A 16 -3.62 7.93 18.95
N ALA A 17 -3.18 6.72 18.56
CA ALA A 17 -2.31 6.55 17.40
C ALA A 17 -3.10 6.87 16.12
N LYS A 18 -2.49 7.67 15.25
CA LYS A 18 -3.10 7.99 13.97
C LYS A 18 -2.99 6.78 13.04
N ASP A 19 -4.11 6.43 12.43
CA ASP A 19 -4.12 5.33 11.46
C ASP A 19 -3.30 5.70 10.23
N LYS A 20 -2.37 4.84 9.86
CA LYS A 20 -1.52 5.04 8.69
C LYS A 20 -2.17 4.56 7.40
N THR A 21 -3.24 3.78 7.50
CA THR A 21 -3.93 3.22 6.34
C THR A 21 -5.44 3.43 6.44
N PRO A 22 -5.91 4.69 6.43
CA PRO A 22 -7.34 4.97 6.64
C PRO A 22 -8.23 4.37 5.54
N ALA A 23 -7.71 4.17 4.33
CA ALA A 23 -8.49 3.61 3.24
C ALA A 23 -8.86 2.15 3.44
N LEU A 24 -8.12 1.43 4.29
CA LEU A 24 -8.41 0.02 4.58
C LEU A 24 -9.48 -0.16 5.65
N LYS A 25 -9.76 0.87 6.46
CA LYS A 25 -10.78 0.87 7.51
C LYS A 25 -10.67 -0.33 8.45
N GLY A 26 -9.44 -0.64 8.86
CA GLY A 26 -9.16 -1.73 9.78
C GLY A 26 -9.07 -3.12 9.15
N ALA A 27 -9.33 -3.26 7.87
CA ALA A 27 -9.18 -4.55 7.19
C ALA A 27 -7.71 -4.76 6.79
N PRO A 28 -7.22 -6.02 6.74
CA PRO A 28 -5.85 -6.28 6.31
C PRO A 28 -5.62 -5.96 4.83
N GLN A 29 -6.63 -6.16 4.00
CA GLN A 29 -6.57 -5.82 2.57
C GLN A 29 -7.93 -5.34 2.10
N ARG A 30 -7.95 -4.67 0.95
CA ARG A 30 -9.18 -4.24 0.28
C ARG A 30 -9.04 -4.46 -1.22
N ARG A 31 -10.13 -4.85 -1.84
CA ARG A 31 -10.20 -4.98 -3.29
C ARG A 31 -10.47 -3.61 -3.92
N GLY A 32 -9.92 -3.39 -5.10
CA GLY A 32 -10.16 -2.17 -5.84
C GLY A 32 -9.98 -2.36 -7.32
N VAL A 33 -10.30 -1.32 -8.06
CA VAL A 33 -10.17 -1.28 -9.51
C VAL A 33 -9.14 -0.22 -9.88
N CYS A 34 -8.18 -0.58 -10.74
CA CYS A 34 -7.19 0.38 -11.22
C CYS A 34 -7.86 1.43 -12.10
N THR A 35 -7.74 2.69 -11.72
CA THR A 35 -8.25 3.79 -12.54
C THR A 35 -7.16 4.33 -13.44
N ARG A 36 -5.89 4.17 -13.04
CA ARG A 36 -4.75 4.61 -13.83
C ARG A 36 -3.51 3.84 -13.39
N VAL A 37 -2.70 3.45 -14.35
CA VAL A 37 -1.40 2.82 -14.09
C VAL A 37 -0.31 3.69 -14.70
N PHE A 38 0.70 4.05 -13.88
CA PHE A 38 1.74 4.97 -14.30
C PHE A 38 3.03 4.73 -13.54
N THR A 39 4.06 5.50 -13.87
CA THR A 39 5.33 5.43 -13.15
C THR A 39 5.52 6.71 -12.34
N HIS A 40 6.25 6.62 -11.24
CA HIS A 40 6.51 7.74 -10.35
C HIS A 40 7.98 7.80 -9.99
N THR A 41 8.57 8.99 -10.03
CA THR A 41 9.96 9.19 -9.64
C THR A 41 10.04 9.26 -8.12
N PRO A 42 10.98 8.52 -7.49
CA PRO A 42 11.13 8.57 -6.03
C PRO A 42 11.76 9.89 -5.58
N LYS A 43 11.72 10.12 -4.26
CA LYS A 43 12.38 11.28 -3.65
C LYS A 43 13.88 11.21 -3.86
N LYS A 44 14.53 12.38 -3.91
CA LYS A 44 16.00 12.44 -3.85
C LYS A 44 16.50 11.80 -2.56
N PRO A 45 17.64 11.12 -2.55
CA PRO A 45 18.64 11.01 -3.62
C PRO A 45 18.39 9.85 -4.60
N ASN A 46 17.28 9.17 -4.51
CA ASN A 46 17.00 8.02 -5.37
C ASN A 46 16.47 8.46 -6.72
N SER A 47 16.74 7.64 -7.73
CA SER A 47 16.25 7.87 -9.08
C SER A 47 15.88 6.54 -9.72
N ALA A 48 14.67 6.45 -10.24
CA ALA A 48 14.14 5.26 -10.90
C ALA A 48 12.76 5.57 -11.45
N LEU A 49 12.18 4.60 -12.17
CA LEU A 49 10.78 4.67 -12.56
C LEU A 49 10.03 3.63 -11.76
N ARG A 50 9.43 4.05 -10.65
CA ARG A 50 8.65 3.17 -9.77
C ARG A 50 7.26 2.99 -10.37
N LYS A 51 6.82 1.74 -10.46
CA LYS A 51 5.51 1.40 -11.02
C LYS A 51 4.44 1.55 -9.95
N VAL A 52 3.44 2.37 -10.21
CA VAL A 52 2.35 2.62 -9.28
C VAL A 52 1.02 2.60 -10.02
N ALA A 53 -0.06 2.43 -9.29
CA ALA A 53 -1.40 2.45 -9.84
C ALA A 53 -2.31 3.27 -8.94
N ARG A 54 -3.19 4.02 -9.55
CA ARG A 54 -4.27 4.69 -8.83
C ARG A 54 -5.44 3.73 -8.76
N VAL A 55 -5.86 3.39 -7.55
CA VAL A 55 -6.86 2.34 -7.32
C VAL A 55 -8.06 2.91 -6.57
N ARG A 56 -9.25 2.67 -7.07
CA ARG A 56 -10.48 2.97 -6.34
C ARG A 56 -10.88 1.73 -5.56
N LEU A 57 -10.88 1.86 -4.25
CA LEU A 57 -11.19 0.73 -3.36
C LEU A 57 -12.69 0.54 -3.19
N THR A 58 -13.09 -0.65 -2.75
CA THR A 58 -14.49 -0.95 -2.44
C THR A 58 -15.02 -0.09 -1.31
N SER A 59 -14.14 0.49 -0.48
CA SER A 59 -14.53 1.46 0.54
C SER A 59 -14.93 2.82 -0.02
N GLY A 60 -14.74 3.05 -1.31
CA GLY A 60 -15.04 4.31 -1.96
C GLY A 60 -13.86 5.28 -2.05
N MET A 61 -12.78 5.00 -1.36
CA MET A 61 -11.58 5.83 -1.38
C MET A 61 -10.69 5.47 -2.56
N GLU A 62 -10.04 6.48 -3.13
CA GLU A 62 -9.08 6.28 -4.21
C GLU A 62 -7.68 6.54 -3.66
N VAL A 63 -6.78 5.59 -3.88
CA VAL A 63 -5.41 5.66 -3.35
C VAL A 63 -4.40 5.32 -4.43
N THR A 64 -3.16 5.78 -4.22
CA THR A 64 -2.02 5.38 -5.05
C THR A 64 -1.32 4.22 -4.38
N ALA A 65 -1.21 3.10 -5.08
CA ALA A 65 -0.60 1.88 -4.55
C ALA A 65 0.61 1.50 -5.39
N TYR A 66 1.66 1.03 -4.71
CA TYR A 66 2.88 0.57 -5.39
C TYR A 66 2.68 -0.84 -5.92
N ILE A 67 3.18 -1.09 -7.14
CA ILE A 67 3.18 -2.42 -7.75
C ILE A 67 4.54 -3.04 -7.50
N PRO A 68 4.65 -4.01 -6.55
CA PRO A 68 5.95 -4.60 -6.22
C PRO A 68 6.45 -5.58 -7.29
N GLY A 69 7.77 -5.77 -7.32
CA GLY A 69 8.41 -6.73 -8.23
C GLY A 69 8.76 -6.12 -9.57
N GLU A 70 9.33 -6.94 -10.44
CA GLU A 70 9.73 -6.53 -11.78
C GLU A 70 8.63 -6.87 -12.79
N GLY A 71 8.15 -5.84 -13.49
CA GLY A 71 7.11 -6.01 -14.49
C GLY A 71 5.74 -6.32 -13.92
N HIS A 72 4.72 -6.03 -14.67
CA HIS A 72 3.34 -6.33 -14.29
C HIS A 72 2.46 -6.37 -15.53
N ASN A 73 1.26 -6.91 -15.38
CA ASN A 73 0.27 -6.97 -16.45
C ASN A 73 -0.94 -6.05 -16.17
N LEU A 74 -0.81 -5.14 -15.22
CA LEU A 74 -1.91 -4.27 -14.86
C LEU A 74 -2.17 -3.20 -15.90
N GLN A 75 -3.44 -2.89 -16.06
CA GLN A 75 -3.89 -1.85 -16.96
C GLN A 75 -5.14 -1.21 -16.37
N GLU A 76 -5.64 -0.17 -16.99
CA GLU A 76 -6.87 0.48 -16.55
C GLU A 76 -8.00 -0.53 -16.45
N HIS A 77 -8.79 -0.44 -15.38
CA HIS A 77 -9.92 -1.33 -15.05
C HIS A 77 -9.52 -2.73 -14.55
N SER A 78 -8.24 -2.99 -14.31
CA SER A 78 -7.82 -4.24 -13.67
C SER A 78 -8.28 -4.28 -12.22
N ILE A 79 -8.77 -5.43 -11.77
CA ILE A 79 -9.18 -5.62 -10.38
C ILE A 79 -7.96 -6.09 -9.59
N VAL A 80 -7.67 -5.40 -8.47
CA VAL A 80 -6.49 -5.69 -7.67
C VAL A 80 -6.85 -5.77 -6.19
N LEU A 81 -5.97 -6.40 -5.42
CA LEU A 81 -6.07 -6.45 -3.97
C LEU A 81 -4.98 -5.56 -3.38
N VAL A 82 -5.37 -4.62 -2.52
CA VAL A 82 -4.47 -3.60 -1.95
C VAL A 82 -4.28 -3.86 -0.46
N ARG A 83 -3.04 -3.82 0.00
CA ARG A 83 -2.71 -3.92 1.43
C ARG A 83 -1.98 -2.66 1.89
N GLY A 84 -1.88 -2.48 3.21
CA GLY A 84 -1.07 -1.42 3.78
C GLY A 84 0.42 -1.70 3.57
N GLY A 85 1.21 -0.67 3.55
CA GLY A 85 2.64 -0.75 3.39
C GLY A 85 3.17 0.45 2.63
N ARG A 86 3.80 1.34 3.37
CA ARG A 86 4.33 2.58 2.78
C ARG A 86 5.59 2.30 1.98
N VAL A 87 5.75 3.02 0.87
CA VAL A 87 6.99 3.05 0.12
C VAL A 87 7.75 4.31 0.51
N LYS A 88 8.89 4.13 1.17
CA LYS A 88 9.67 5.24 1.72
C LYS A 88 10.14 6.21 0.63
N ASP A 89 10.47 5.69 -0.54
CA ASP A 89 10.97 6.50 -1.66
C ASP A 89 9.89 7.32 -2.36
N LEU A 90 8.63 6.94 -2.18
CA LEU A 90 7.53 7.58 -2.90
C LEU A 90 6.63 8.34 -1.93
N PRO A 91 6.57 9.68 -2.05
CA PRO A 91 5.72 10.46 -1.14
C PRO A 91 4.22 10.18 -1.41
N GLY A 92 3.47 10.01 -0.33
CA GLY A 92 2.02 9.77 -0.42
C GLY A 92 1.61 8.36 -0.79
N VAL A 93 2.55 7.45 -1.04
CA VAL A 93 2.23 6.06 -1.38
C VAL A 93 2.25 5.24 -0.08
N ARG A 94 1.07 4.91 0.44
CA ARG A 94 0.91 4.20 1.72
C ARG A 94 0.42 2.77 1.54
N TYR A 95 0.24 2.32 0.31
CA TYR A 95 -0.38 1.04 0.02
C TYR A 95 0.41 0.31 -1.05
N LYS A 96 0.23 -1.01 -1.09
CA LYS A 96 0.88 -1.87 -2.10
C LYS A 96 -0.15 -2.83 -2.67
N ILE A 97 0.00 -3.17 -3.94
CA ILE A 97 -0.83 -4.17 -4.61
C ILE A 97 -0.23 -5.54 -4.33
N ILE A 98 -1.10 -6.50 -3.99
CA ILE A 98 -0.67 -7.88 -3.73
C ILE A 98 -0.56 -8.60 -5.07
N ARG A 99 0.63 -9.15 -5.36
CA ARG A 99 0.91 -9.88 -6.60
C ARG A 99 0.35 -11.30 -6.51
N GLY A 100 -0.12 -11.82 -7.63
CA GLY A 100 -0.61 -13.18 -7.73
C GLY A 100 -2.07 -13.36 -7.33
N THR A 101 -2.82 -12.27 -7.16
CA THR A 101 -4.24 -12.33 -6.81
C THR A 101 -5.07 -11.54 -7.82
N LEU A 102 -6.32 -11.95 -8.00
CA LEU A 102 -7.26 -11.26 -8.90
C LEU A 102 -6.63 -11.08 -10.29
N ASP A 103 -6.66 -9.87 -10.83
CA ASP A 103 -6.11 -9.59 -12.17
C ASP A 103 -4.60 -9.36 -12.18
N THR A 104 -3.94 -9.37 -11.01
CA THR A 104 -2.50 -9.16 -10.92
C THR A 104 -1.77 -10.49 -10.99
N SER A 105 -0.96 -10.70 -12.03
CA SER A 105 -0.14 -11.91 -12.10
C SER A 105 1.06 -11.79 -11.16
N GLY A 106 1.62 -12.95 -10.76
CA GLY A 106 2.85 -12.97 -9.98
C GLY A 106 4.05 -12.52 -10.79
N VAL A 107 5.16 -12.30 -10.10
CA VAL A 107 6.41 -11.95 -10.77
C VAL A 107 6.96 -13.18 -11.47
N ARG A 108 7.28 -13.04 -12.76
CA ARG A 108 7.77 -14.15 -13.60
C ARG A 108 9.17 -14.54 -13.19
N ASP A 109 9.44 -15.85 -13.16
CA ASP A 109 10.78 -16.42 -12.92
C ASP A 109 11.38 -16.07 -11.56
N ARG A 110 10.58 -15.68 -10.61
CA ARG A 110 11.08 -15.37 -9.29
C ARG A 110 11.24 -16.65 -8.47
N LYS A 111 12.44 -16.84 -7.91
CA LYS A 111 12.77 -18.04 -7.14
C LYS A 111 12.88 -17.80 -5.63
N GLN A 112 13.15 -16.57 -5.23
CA GLN A 112 13.28 -16.19 -3.82
C GLN A 112 12.15 -15.27 -3.40
N ALA A 113 11.72 -15.38 -2.15
CA ALA A 113 10.65 -14.56 -1.57
C ALA A 113 9.37 -14.62 -2.45
N ARG A 114 9.04 -15.80 -2.93
CA ARG A 114 7.93 -15.99 -3.87
C ARG A 114 6.58 -15.54 -3.32
N SER A 115 6.37 -15.73 -2.02
CA SER A 115 5.12 -15.33 -1.36
C SER A 115 4.86 -13.84 -1.49
N ARG A 116 5.88 -13.03 -1.41
CA ARG A 116 5.75 -11.56 -1.51
C ARG A 116 5.34 -11.11 -2.90
N TYR A 117 5.69 -11.87 -3.91
CA TYR A 117 5.52 -11.47 -5.30
C TYR A 117 4.58 -12.38 -6.08
N GLY A 118 3.87 -13.26 -5.36
CA GLY A 118 2.86 -14.11 -5.97
C GLY A 118 3.38 -15.15 -6.95
N ALA A 119 4.66 -15.52 -6.83
CA ALA A 119 5.26 -16.51 -7.72
C ALA A 119 4.98 -17.93 -7.23
N LYS A 120 4.68 -18.82 -8.17
CA LYS A 120 4.44 -20.23 -7.85
C LYS A 120 5.75 -20.97 -7.63
N LYS A 121 5.68 -22.09 -6.90
CA LYS A 121 6.84 -22.94 -6.69
C LYS A 121 7.36 -23.46 -8.05
N PRO A 122 8.65 -23.31 -8.34
CA PRO A 122 9.19 -23.87 -9.56
C PRO A 122 9.17 -25.40 -9.49
N SER A 123 8.72 -26.01 -10.56
CA SER A 123 8.65 -27.48 -10.64
C SER A 123 9.96 -28.08 -11.12
#